data_f4470e7f083913335b74896091348311
#
_entry.id   f4470e7f083913335b74896091348311
#
_cell.length_a   1.000
_cell.length_b   1.000
_cell.length_c   1.000
_cell.angle_alpha   90.00
_cell.angle_beta   90.00
_cell.angle_gamma   90.00
#
_symmetry.space_group_name_H-M   'P 1'
#
loop_
_entity.id
_entity.type
_entity.pdbx_description
1 polymer ?
#
loop_
_entity_poly.entity_id
_entity_poly.type
_entity_poly.pdbx_seq_one_letter_code
_entity_poly.pdbx_strand_id
1 'polypeptide(L)'
;MRRRTTTAVAIVAALAACQPATTRPPFPPVPEAAITEMRLPAGEATRLLASAFQADSMPIQRVVPRDGWLETTWFDAPSGRHTGRRPIGVNTVRVRAWADPTHPGSSKVTVETIYHPLADPSLPERELDRQVPRDHPVAIKVRAALQDLVKRYGGPPAPVAPPAAGPEDEKAPEAPPGDESPQEGAPEEGTPDQPTP
;
A
#
# COMPACT_ATOMS: atom_id res chain seq x y z
N MET A 1 39.83 -33.63 9.32
CA MET A 1 38.42 -33.19 9.31
C MET A 1 38.25 -31.67 9.27
N ARG A 2 38.76 -30.94 8.22
CA ARG A 2 38.75 -29.45 8.20
C ARG A 2 38.21 -28.84 6.88
N ARG A 3 37.54 -29.63 6.00
CA ARG A 3 37.10 -29.13 4.67
C ARG A 3 35.61 -28.90 4.51
N ARG A 4 34.76 -29.13 5.52
CA ARG A 4 33.27 -28.99 5.38
C ARG A 4 32.71 -27.67 5.86
N THR A 5 33.45 -26.82 6.54
CA THR A 5 32.95 -25.56 7.11
C THR A 5 33.07 -24.37 6.14
N THR A 6 33.96 -24.43 5.15
CA THR A 6 34.20 -23.33 4.19
C THR A 6 33.09 -23.18 3.16
N THR A 7 32.43 -24.27 2.76
CA THR A 7 31.39 -24.25 1.72
C THR A 7 30.07 -23.62 2.22
N ALA A 8 29.74 -23.83 3.50
CA ALA A 8 28.50 -23.26 4.06
C ALA A 8 28.52 -21.73 4.18
N VAL A 9 29.69 -21.16 4.52
CA VAL A 9 29.86 -19.70 4.64
C VAL A 9 29.75 -19.01 3.27
N ALA A 10 30.27 -19.64 2.21
CA ALA A 10 30.18 -19.08 0.85
C ALA A 10 28.74 -19.04 0.32
N ILE A 11 27.90 -20.02 0.65
CA ILE A 11 26.49 -20.05 0.21
C ILE A 11 25.66 -18.96 0.92
N VAL A 12 25.89 -18.71 2.21
CA VAL A 12 25.19 -17.66 2.95
C VAL A 12 25.59 -16.27 2.45
N ALA A 13 26.86 -16.05 2.10
CA ALA A 13 27.32 -14.79 1.51
C ALA A 13 26.72 -14.52 0.11
N ALA A 14 26.53 -15.57 -0.70
CA ALA A 14 25.93 -15.44 -2.03
C ALA A 14 24.42 -15.09 -1.98
N LEU A 15 23.70 -15.57 -0.96
CA LEU A 15 22.29 -15.23 -0.78
C LEU A 15 22.06 -13.77 -0.32
N ALA A 16 23.00 -13.20 0.43
CA ALA A 16 22.94 -11.81 0.85
C ALA A 16 23.21 -10.81 -0.30
N ALA A 17 23.89 -11.23 -1.36
CA ALA A 17 24.21 -10.37 -2.52
C ALA A 17 23.06 -10.22 -3.53
N CYS A 18 21.95 -10.95 -3.38
CA CYS A 18 20.80 -10.93 -4.28
C CYS A 18 19.68 -9.98 -3.87
N GLN A 19 19.87 -9.07 -2.90
CA GLN A 19 18.88 -8.06 -2.62
C GLN A 19 18.85 -7.05 -3.78
N PRO A 20 17.71 -6.87 -4.47
CA PRO A 20 17.63 -5.87 -5.52
C PRO A 20 17.91 -4.49 -4.90
N ALA A 21 18.93 -3.81 -5.42
CA ALA A 21 19.21 -2.44 -5.01
C ALA A 21 18.04 -1.56 -5.45
N THR A 22 17.18 -1.20 -4.51
CA THR A 22 16.11 -0.22 -4.76
C THR A 22 16.63 1.20 -4.52
N THR A 23 16.24 2.13 -5.37
CA THR A 23 16.53 3.56 -5.18
C THR A 23 15.46 4.27 -4.35
N ARG A 24 14.43 3.53 -3.97
CA ARG A 24 13.34 4.05 -3.15
C ARG A 24 13.78 4.15 -1.69
N PRO A 25 13.55 5.30 -1.03
CA PRO A 25 13.81 5.44 0.40
C PRO A 25 12.94 4.47 1.23
N PRO A 26 13.52 3.75 2.20
CA PRO A 26 12.79 2.79 3.04
C PRO A 26 12.12 3.50 4.23
N PHE A 27 11.02 4.21 4.01
CA PHE A 27 10.28 4.84 5.10
C PHE A 27 8.77 4.56 5.00
N PRO A 28 8.06 4.50 6.13
CA PRO A 28 6.61 4.36 6.13
C PRO A 28 5.94 5.63 5.58
N PRO A 29 4.72 5.52 5.01
CA PRO A 29 3.97 6.70 4.59
C PRO A 29 3.66 7.63 5.75
N VAL A 30 3.57 8.94 5.45
CA VAL A 30 3.06 9.91 6.44
C VAL A 30 1.59 9.58 6.75
N PRO A 31 1.12 9.87 7.98
CA PRO A 31 -0.29 9.80 8.29
C PRO A 31 -1.11 10.59 7.25
N GLU A 32 -2.25 10.06 6.85
CA GLU A 32 -3.16 10.64 5.84
C GLU A 32 -2.63 10.65 4.38
N ALA A 33 -1.55 9.93 4.06
CA ALA A 33 -1.16 9.67 2.68
C ALA A 33 -2.34 9.08 1.88
N ALA A 34 -2.49 9.48 0.63
CA ALA A 34 -3.51 8.92 -0.24
C ALA A 34 -3.09 7.51 -0.68
N ILE A 35 -3.95 6.52 -0.43
CA ILE A 35 -3.69 5.12 -0.80
C ILE A 35 -4.82 4.62 -1.69
N THR A 36 -4.47 3.95 -2.78
CA THR A 36 -5.43 3.33 -3.69
C THR A 36 -4.84 2.07 -4.33
N GLU A 37 -5.70 1.21 -4.88
CA GLU A 37 -5.28 0.06 -5.67
C GLU A 37 -5.63 0.24 -7.13
N MET A 38 -4.72 -0.21 -8.01
CA MET A 38 -4.87 -0.15 -9.45
C MET A 38 -4.56 -1.51 -10.07
N ARG A 39 -5.31 -1.89 -11.10
CA ARG A 39 -5.04 -3.08 -11.93
C ARG A 39 -3.98 -2.76 -12.97
N LEU A 40 -2.82 -2.37 -12.46
CA LEU A 40 -1.64 -2.04 -13.25
C LEU A 40 -0.41 -2.59 -12.54
N PRO A 41 0.58 -3.10 -13.27
CA PRO A 41 1.89 -3.36 -12.71
C PRO A 41 2.50 -2.08 -12.13
N ALA A 42 3.26 -2.19 -11.04
CA ALA A 42 3.83 -1.05 -10.33
C ALA A 42 4.57 -0.05 -11.24
N GLY A 43 5.37 -0.56 -12.18
CA GLY A 43 6.11 0.29 -13.13
C GLY A 43 5.21 1.06 -14.10
N GLU A 44 4.09 0.50 -14.51
CA GLU A 44 3.12 1.17 -15.37
C GLU A 44 2.31 2.21 -14.59
N ALA A 45 1.84 1.85 -13.39
CA ALA A 45 1.20 2.80 -12.49
C ALA A 45 2.10 4.02 -12.22
N THR A 46 3.40 3.80 -12.00
CA THR A 46 4.37 4.89 -11.80
C THR A 46 4.50 5.80 -13.01
N ARG A 47 4.54 5.26 -14.24
CA ARG A 47 4.61 6.08 -15.46
C ARG A 47 3.34 6.90 -15.66
N LEU A 48 2.17 6.31 -15.43
CA LEU A 48 0.90 7.01 -15.58
C LEU A 48 0.72 8.10 -14.55
N LEU A 49 1.14 7.86 -13.29
CA LEU A 49 1.18 8.88 -12.26
C LEU A 49 2.09 10.05 -12.64
N ALA A 50 3.29 9.74 -13.17
CA ALA A 50 4.22 10.77 -13.61
C ALA A 50 3.59 11.63 -14.72
N SER A 51 2.95 11.02 -15.70
CA SER A 51 2.26 11.72 -16.78
C SER A 51 1.10 12.60 -16.26
N ALA A 52 0.32 12.10 -15.32
CA ALA A 52 -0.79 12.85 -14.72
C ALA A 52 -0.25 14.06 -13.93
N PHE A 53 0.79 13.89 -13.13
CA PHE A 53 1.37 15.00 -12.36
C PHE A 53 2.03 16.04 -13.26
N GLN A 54 2.67 15.63 -14.36
CA GLN A 54 3.19 16.56 -15.37
C GLN A 54 2.09 17.36 -16.05
N ALA A 55 0.96 16.72 -16.37
CA ALA A 55 -0.20 17.42 -16.94
C ALA A 55 -0.77 18.48 -15.99
N ASP A 56 -0.67 18.24 -14.67
CA ASP A 56 -1.07 19.19 -13.62
C ASP A 56 0.04 20.22 -13.28
N SER A 57 1.08 20.30 -14.11
CA SER A 57 2.22 21.23 -13.95
C SER A 57 3.04 21.01 -12.67
N MET A 58 3.08 19.78 -12.16
CA MET A 58 3.95 19.44 -11.03
C MET A 58 5.38 19.11 -11.55
N PRO A 59 6.43 19.76 -11.04
CA PRO A 59 7.79 19.58 -11.54
C PRO A 59 8.40 18.25 -11.07
N ILE A 60 8.40 17.25 -11.94
CA ILE A 60 8.96 15.93 -11.64
C ILE A 60 10.49 16.02 -11.53
N GLN A 61 11.04 15.48 -10.43
CA GLN A 61 12.47 15.35 -10.20
C GLN A 61 12.98 13.95 -10.59
N ARG A 62 12.23 12.92 -10.21
CA ARG A 62 12.64 11.54 -10.39
C ARG A 62 11.46 10.65 -10.72
N VAL A 63 11.66 9.75 -11.68
CA VAL A 63 10.74 8.65 -11.99
C VAL A 63 11.57 7.40 -12.14
N VAL A 64 11.31 6.39 -11.32
CA VAL A 64 11.99 5.09 -11.35
C VAL A 64 10.93 3.98 -11.41
N PRO A 65 10.42 3.67 -12.60
CA PRO A 65 9.34 2.68 -12.76
C PRO A 65 9.70 1.28 -12.26
N ARG A 66 10.98 0.89 -12.36
CA ARG A 66 11.47 -0.39 -11.85
C ARG A 66 11.25 -0.54 -10.35
N ASP A 67 11.44 0.55 -9.60
CA ASP A 67 11.30 0.58 -8.14
C ASP A 67 9.93 1.10 -7.70
N GLY A 68 9.04 1.35 -8.66
CA GLY A 68 7.72 1.93 -8.37
C GLY A 68 7.76 3.34 -7.78
N TRP A 69 8.83 4.13 -8.02
CA TRP A 69 9.09 5.39 -7.32
C TRP A 69 8.95 6.61 -8.20
N LEU A 70 8.30 7.64 -7.67
CA LEU A 70 8.12 8.95 -8.27
C LEU A 70 8.29 10.04 -7.21
N GLU A 71 8.99 11.12 -7.56
CA GLU A 71 9.19 12.27 -6.69
C GLU A 71 9.24 13.58 -7.50
N THR A 72 8.56 14.62 -7.01
CA THR A 72 8.71 15.98 -7.53
C THR A 72 9.87 16.70 -6.84
N THR A 73 10.37 17.81 -7.40
CA THR A 73 11.13 18.77 -6.63
C THR A 73 10.25 19.41 -5.57
N TRP A 74 10.85 20.14 -4.64
CA TRP A 74 10.11 21.12 -3.86
C TRP A 74 9.66 22.27 -4.79
N PHE A 75 8.38 22.63 -4.73
CA PHE A 75 7.84 23.68 -5.58
C PHE A 75 6.81 24.53 -4.83
N ASP A 76 6.70 25.77 -5.26
CA ASP A 76 5.68 26.68 -4.79
C ASP A 76 4.32 26.33 -5.40
N ALA A 77 3.35 26.01 -4.57
CA ALA A 77 2.05 25.52 -4.99
C ALA A 77 1.26 26.48 -5.91
N PRO A 78 1.26 27.82 -5.64
CA PRO A 78 0.60 28.78 -6.53
C PRO A 78 1.23 28.88 -7.91
N SER A 79 2.54 28.95 -8.00
CA SER A 79 3.24 29.19 -9.28
C SER A 79 3.72 27.93 -9.99
N GLY A 80 3.74 26.79 -9.33
CA GLY A 80 4.33 25.55 -9.84
C GLY A 80 5.85 25.58 -10.01
N ARG A 81 6.52 26.67 -9.58
CA ARG A 81 7.96 26.84 -9.77
C ARG A 81 8.76 26.11 -8.71
N HIS A 82 9.88 25.53 -9.13
CA HIS A 82 10.85 24.96 -8.19
C HIS A 82 11.29 26.02 -7.17
N THR A 83 11.31 25.63 -5.89
CA THR A 83 11.81 26.45 -4.80
C THR A 83 13.26 26.10 -4.49
N GLY A 84 14.03 27.13 -4.07
CA GLY A 84 15.43 26.97 -3.71
C GLY A 84 15.63 26.21 -2.39
N ARG A 85 16.73 26.50 -1.73
CA ARG A 85 17.15 25.82 -0.50
C ARG A 85 16.20 26.08 0.68
N ARG A 86 15.89 25.02 1.45
CA ARG A 86 15.08 25.03 2.69
C ARG A 86 13.62 25.46 2.47
N PRO A 87 12.85 24.60 1.84
CA PRO A 87 11.42 24.82 1.69
C PRO A 87 10.74 24.83 3.07
N ILE A 88 10.04 25.90 3.40
CA ILE A 88 9.26 26.03 4.64
C ILE A 88 7.89 26.60 4.30
N GLY A 89 6.89 26.12 5.02
CA GLY A 89 5.52 26.59 4.92
C GLY A 89 4.66 25.77 3.97
N VAL A 90 3.36 25.83 4.21
CA VAL A 90 2.34 25.00 3.54
C VAL A 90 2.28 25.21 2.03
N ASN A 91 2.69 26.37 1.53
CA ASN A 91 2.70 26.66 0.09
C ASN A 91 3.91 26.06 -0.65
N THR A 92 4.94 25.61 0.07
CA THR A 92 6.09 24.93 -0.53
C THR A 92 5.96 23.45 -0.31
N VAL A 93 5.65 22.74 -1.38
CA VAL A 93 5.25 21.33 -1.30
C VAL A 93 6.15 20.44 -2.15
N ARG A 94 6.15 19.15 -1.80
CA ARG A 94 6.71 18.06 -2.57
C ARG A 94 5.68 16.94 -2.64
N VAL A 95 5.58 16.29 -3.79
CA VAL A 95 4.76 15.08 -3.95
C VAL A 95 5.70 13.90 -4.11
N ARG A 96 5.46 12.87 -3.32
CA ARG A 96 6.10 11.57 -3.44
C ARG A 96 5.05 10.52 -3.70
N ALA A 97 5.33 9.60 -4.59
CA ALA A 97 4.43 8.49 -4.86
C ALA A 97 5.23 7.20 -5.03
N TRP A 98 4.63 6.10 -4.62
CA TRP A 98 5.17 4.79 -4.90
C TRP A 98 4.07 3.78 -5.14
N ALA A 99 4.39 2.81 -5.97
CA ALA A 99 3.53 1.71 -6.32
C ALA A 99 4.18 0.40 -5.87
N ASP A 100 3.52 -0.30 -4.95
CA ASP A 100 3.93 -1.61 -4.47
C ASP A 100 3.12 -2.69 -5.17
N PRO A 101 3.75 -3.73 -5.75
CA PRO A 101 3.01 -4.84 -6.32
C PRO A 101 2.21 -5.54 -5.21
N THR A 102 0.93 -5.84 -5.49
CA THR A 102 0.04 -6.57 -4.57
C THR A 102 -0.29 -7.97 -5.12
N HIS A 103 -0.88 -8.02 -6.29
CA HIS A 103 -1.21 -9.23 -7.02
C HIS A 103 -0.63 -9.17 -8.43
N PRO A 104 -0.53 -10.26 -9.17
CA PRO A 104 -0.14 -10.24 -10.57
C PRO A 104 -0.95 -9.21 -11.36
N GLY A 105 -0.27 -8.22 -11.95
CA GLY A 105 -0.92 -7.15 -12.71
C GLY A 105 -1.60 -6.06 -11.89
N SER A 106 -1.40 -6.03 -10.55
CA SER A 106 -2.00 -5.02 -9.67
C SER A 106 -0.96 -4.39 -8.75
N SER A 107 -1.20 -3.16 -8.35
CA SER A 107 -0.35 -2.43 -7.41
C SER A 107 -1.14 -1.57 -6.45
N LYS A 108 -0.63 -1.45 -5.24
CA LYS A 108 -1.05 -0.46 -4.26
C LYS A 108 -0.23 0.80 -4.46
N VAL A 109 -0.90 1.88 -4.79
CA VAL A 109 -0.31 3.20 -4.98
C VAL A 109 -0.49 4.02 -3.72
N THR A 110 0.61 4.59 -3.23
CA THR A 110 0.62 5.53 -2.11
C THR A 110 1.16 6.86 -2.59
N VAL A 111 0.48 7.96 -2.26
CA VAL A 111 0.91 9.31 -2.61
C VAL A 111 0.90 10.21 -1.39
N GLU A 112 2.04 10.83 -1.13
CA GLU A 112 2.22 11.85 -0.11
C GLU A 112 2.31 13.22 -0.78
N THR A 113 1.57 14.18 -0.24
CA THR A 113 1.75 15.61 -0.58
C THR A 113 2.21 16.31 0.68
N ILE A 114 3.49 16.63 0.76
CA ILE A 114 4.15 17.01 2.00
C ILE A 114 4.66 18.44 1.96
N TYR A 115 4.79 19.04 3.14
CA TYR A 115 5.45 20.32 3.37
C TYR A 115 6.25 20.26 4.67
N HIS A 116 7.15 21.22 4.87
CA HIS A 116 7.87 21.40 6.12
C HIS A 116 7.32 22.62 6.87
N PRO A 117 6.78 22.48 8.09
CA PRO A 117 6.29 23.61 8.88
C PRO A 117 7.42 24.51 9.38
N LEU A 118 8.62 23.95 9.55
CA LEU A 118 9.80 24.63 10.05
C LEU A 118 11.07 24.02 9.44
N ALA A 119 12.19 24.73 9.53
CA ALA A 119 13.52 24.20 9.21
C ALA A 119 14.26 23.92 10.52
N ASP A 120 14.52 22.66 10.79
CA ASP A 120 15.37 22.23 11.89
C ASP A 120 16.50 21.36 11.35
N PRO A 121 17.74 21.84 11.32
CA PRO A 121 18.86 21.08 10.81
C PRO A 121 19.28 19.92 11.72
N SER A 122 18.78 19.87 12.95
CA SER A 122 19.06 18.78 13.90
C SER A 122 18.18 17.54 13.68
N LEU A 123 17.07 17.71 12.94
CA LEU A 123 16.15 16.62 12.65
C LEU A 123 16.35 16.08 11.23
N PRO A 124 16.20 14.77 11.04
CA PRO A 124 16.11 14.19 9.71
C PRO A 124 14.97 14.82 8.90
N GLU A 125 15.17 15.03 7.59
CA GLU A 125 14.16 15.64 6.71
C GLU A 125 12.80 14.95 6.83
N ARG A 126 12.79 13.62 6.96
CA ARG A 126 11.56 12.83 7.09
C ARG A 126 10.74 13.16 8.34
N GLU A 127 11.38 13.51 9.43
CA GLU A 127 10.69 13.90 10.67
C GLU A 127 10.04 15.27 10.58
N LEU A 128 10.48 16.10 9.64
CA LEU A 128 9.89 17.41 9.33
C LEU A 128 8.69 17.30 8.38
N ASP A 129 8.57 16.20 7.63
CA ASP A 129 7.50 16.00 6.67
C ASP A 129 6.13 16.01 7.35
N ARG A 130 5.22 16.83 6.85
CA ARG A 130 3.81 16.89 7.25
C ARG A 130 2.94 16.83 6.01
N GLN A 131 1.86 16.06 6.08
CA GLN A 131 0.87 16.04 5.01
C GLN A 131 0.19 17.42 4.91
N VAL A 132 0.04 17.94 3.70
CA VAL A 132 -0.72 19.18 3.50
C VAL A 132 -2.20 18.97 3.83
N PRO A 133 -2.93 20.02 4.23
CA PRO A 133 -4.37 19.94 4.45
C PRO A 133 -5.12 19.40 3.21
N ARG A 134 -6.26 18.75 3.44
CA ARG A 134 -7.04 18.12 2.36
C ARG A 134 -7.59 19.11 1.34
N ASP A 135 -7.82 20.33 1.74
CA ASP A 135 -8.30 21.45 0.91
C ASP A 135 -7.17 22.19 0.18
N HIS A 136 -5.92 21.79 0.42
CA HIS A 136 -4.77 22.38 -0.26
C HIS A 136 -4.83 22.14 -1.78
N PRO A 137 -4.58 23.15 -2.65
CA PRO A 137 -4.73 23.03 -4.10
C PRO A 137 -3.99 21.84 -4.73
N VAL A 138 -2.75 21.55 -4.27
CA VAL A 138 -1.97 20.42 -4.78
C VAL A 138 -2.57 19.08 -4.32
N ALA A 139 -3.08 18.99 -3.07
CA ALA A 139 -3.74 17.78 -2.61
C ALA A 139 -5.04 17.49 -3.38
N ILE A 140 -5.76 18.53 -3.78
CA ILE A 140 -6.96 18.41 -4.63
C ILE A 140 -6.57 17.87 -6.01
N LYS A 141 -5.54 18.42 -6.65
CA LYS A 141 -5.03 17.95 -7.96
C LYS A 141 -4.56 16.49 -7.88
N VAL A 142 -3.76 16.15 -6.88
CA VAL A 142 -3.28 14.77 -6.66
C VAL A 142 -4.46 13.79 -6.52
N ARG A 143 -5.47 14.13 -5.71
CA ARG A 143 -6.67 13.28 -5.57
C ARG A 143 -7.46 13.15 -6.85
N ALA A 144 -7.64 14.24 -7.60
CA ALA A 144 -8.32 14.22 -8.90
C ALA A 144 -7.58 13.29 -9.88
N ALA A 145 -6.26 13.43 -9.99
CA ALA A 145 -5.42 12.57 -10.83
C ALA A 145 -5.53 11.09 -10.42
N LEU A 146 -5.48 10.80 -9.11
CA LEU A 146 -5.66 9.43 -8.61
C LEU A 146 -7.06 8.89 -8.92
N GLN A 147 -8.12 9.68 -8.73
CA GLN A 147 -9.49 9.27 -9.03
C GLN A 147 -9.68 8.98 -10.53
N ASP A 148 -9.08 9.77 -11.41
CA ASP A 148 -9.14 9.54 -12.85
C ASP A 148 -8.38 8.27 -13.27
N LEU A 149 -7.23 8.00 -12.65
CA LEU A 149 -6.51 6.75 -12.88
C LEU A 149 -7.29 5.55 -12.32
N VAL A 150 -7.90 5.68 -11.14
CA VAL A 150 -8.77 4.64 -10.56
C VAL A 150 -9.98 4.36 -11.43
N LYS A 151 -10.63 5.37 -12.00
CA LYS A 151 -11.76 5.17 -12.93
C LYS A 151 -11.36 4.37 -14.17
N ARG A 152 -10.12 4.54 -14.67
CA ARG A 152 -9.64 3.86 -15.88
C ARG A 152 -9.07 2.47 -15.60
N TYR A 153 -8.35 2.32 -14.49
CA TYR A 153 -7.54 1.14 -14.19
C TYR A 153 -7.83 0.54 -12.82
N GLY A 154 -8.76 1.13 -12.06
CA GLY A 154 -8.97 0.81 -10.67
C GLY A 154 -10.01 -0.25 -10.42
N GLY A 155 -10.13 -0.51 -9.17
CA GLY A 155 -10.98 -1.45 -8.51
C GLY A 155 -10.17 -2.60 -7.90
N PRO A 156 -10.61 -3.15 -6.77
CA PRO A 156 -10.05 -4.39 -6.25
C PRO A 156 -10.11 -5.45 -7.35
N PRO A 157 -9.16 -6.40 -7.41
CA PRO A 157 -9.26 -7.52 -8.34
C PRO A 157 -10.65 -8.13 -8.19
N ALA A 158 -11.27 -8.46 -9.32
CA ALA A 158 -12.54 -9.19 -9.29
C ALA A 158 -12.37 -10.38 -8.35
N PRO A 159 -13.33 -10.67 -7.45
CA PRO A 159 -13.26 -11.83 -6.60
C PRO A 159 -12.89 -13.02 -7.49
N VAL A 160 -11.81 -13.71 -7.13
CA VAL A 160 -11.46 -14.95 -7.80
C VAL A 160 -12.70 -15.83 -7.62
N ALA A 161 -13.40 -16.12 -8.70
CA ALA A 161 -14.52 -17.05 -8.64
C ALA A 161 -14.00 -18.30 -7.93
N PRO A 162 -14.69 -18.82 -6.90
CA PRO A 162 -14.28 -20.06 -6.28
C PRO A 162 -14.11 -21.07 -7.40
N PRO A 163 -13.08 -21.91 -7.35
CA PRO A 163 -12.91 -22.95 -8.35
C PRO A 163 -14.25 -23.64 -8.50
N ALA A 164 -14.76 -23.72 -9.72
CA ALA A 164 -16.02 -24.41 -10.01
C ALA A 164 -15.98 -25.72 -9.27
N ALA A 165 -16.92 -25.94 -8.37
CA ALA A 165 -17.04 -27.20 -7.65
C ALA A 165 -16.98 -28.29 -8.71
N GLY A 166 -15.97 -29.15 -8.61
CA GLY A 166 -15.86 -30.32 -9.46
C GLY A 166 -17.19 -31.05 -9.42
N PRO A 167 -17.49 -31.89 -10.44
CA PRO A 167 -18.75 -32.60 -10.47
C PRO A 167 -18.94 -33.30 -9.12
N GLU A 168 -20.01 -32.91 -8.43
CA GLU A 168 -20.40 -33.55 -7.18
C GLU A 168 -20.51 -35.05 -7.47
N ASP A 169 -19.66 -35.84 -6.81
CA ASP A 169 -19.80 -37.30 -6.79
C ASP A 169 -21.23 -37.59 -6.38
N GLU A 170 -21.96 -38.14 -7.31
CA GLU A 170 -23.33 -38.60 -7.20
C GLU A 170 -23.46 -39.50 -5.98
N LYS A 171 -23.96 -38.91 -4.89
CA LYS A 171 -24.20 -39.60 -3.63
C LYS A 171 -25.12 -40.78 -3.86
N ALA A 172 -24.60 -41.99 -3.67
CA ALA A 172 -25.35 -43.22 -3.68
C ALA A 172 -26.58 -43.14 -2.77
N PRO A 173 -27.71 -43.77 -3.13
CA PRO A 173 -28.97 -43.66 -2.40
C PRO A 173 -28.83 -44.23 -0.98
N GLU A 174 -29.18 -43.44 -0.01
CA GLU A 174 -29.20 -43.74 1.41
C GLU A 174 -30.33 -44.75 1.72
N ALA A 175 -29.99 -45.84 2.41
CA ALA A 175 -30.92 -46.84 2.91
C ALA A 175 -31.84 -46.23 4.00
N PRO A 176 -33.07 -46.77 4.16
CA PRO A 176 -34.10 -46.19 4.99
C PRO A 176 -33.80 -46.28 6.51
N PRO A 177 -34.30 -45.36 7.31
CA PRO A 177 -34.01 -45.27 8.74
C PRO A 177 -34.71 -46.36 9.55
N GLY A 178 -33.91 -47.00 10.40
CA GLY A 178 -34.42 -47.82 11.49
C GLY A 178 -35.00 -46.97 12.62
N ASP A 179 -36.21 -47.31 12.94
CA ASP A 179 -37.03 -46.90 14.06
C ASP A 179 -36.36 -47.31 15.38
N GLU A 180 -36.15 -46.38 16.30
CA GLU A 180 -36.16 -46.68 17.75
C GLU A 180 -36.37 -45.43 18.61
N SER A 181 -37.32 -45.61 19.48
CA SER A 181 -38.07 -44.75 20.36
C SER A 181 -37.28 -44.16 21.56
N PRO A 182 -37.96 -43.39 22.42
CA PRO A 182 -37.39 -42.26 23.15
C PRO A 182 -36.94 -42.59 24.57
N GLN A 183 -36.02 -41.81 25.10
CA GLN A 183 -35.78 -41.74 26.55
C GLN A 183 -35.85 -40.33 27.08
N GLU A 184 -36.79 -40.17 27.87
CA GLU A 184 -37.24 -39.18 28.85
C GLU A 184 -36.17 -38.90 29.90
N GLY A 185 -36.06 -37.66 30.38
CA GLY A 185 -35.24 -37.32 31.54
C GLY A 185 -34.96 -35.82 31.70
N ALA A 186 -35.89 -35.09 32.28
CA ALA A 186 -35.68 -33.79 32.92
C ALA A 186 -35.27 -34.01 34.37
N PRO A 187 -35.16 -32.94 35.23
CA PRO A 187 -34.58 -31.59 35.15
C PRO A 187 -33.63 -31.33 36.34
N GLU A 188 -33.07 -30.15 36.47
CA GLU A 188 -32.81 -29.33 37.70
C GLU A 188 -31.82 -28.22 37.37
N GLU A 189 -32.22 -26.98 37.41
CA GLU A 189 -32.35 -26.03 38.53
C GLU A 189 -31.00 -25.60 39.14
N GLY A 190 -30.72 -24.31 39.11
CA GLY A 190 -29.60 -23.71 39.85
C GLY A 190 -29.16 -22.32 39.42
N THR A 191 -29.97 -21.30 39.64
CA THR A 191 -29.56 -19.88 39.86
C THR A 191 -29.41 -19.70 41.39
N PRO A 192 -28.83 -18.63 41.97
CA PRO A 192 -28.11 -17.43 41.50
C PRO A 192 -26.82 -17.11 42.28
N ASP A 193 -26.08 -16.10 41.99
CA ASP A 193 -25.81 -14.98 42.94
C ASP A 193 -24.80 -13.97 42.31
N GLN A 194 -25.23 -12.73 42.25
CA GLN A 194 -24.38 -11.53 42.27
C GLN A 194 -24.01 -11.22 43.73
N PRO A 195 -22.96 -10.44 44.07
CA PRO A 195 -23.03 -8.99 43.99
C PRO A 195 -21.73 -8.23 43.66
N THR A 196 -21.93 -7.04 43.15
CA THR A 196 -21.09 -5.82 43.24
C THR A 196 -20.78 -5.44 44.72
N PRO A 197 -19.77 -4.58 45.02
CA PRO A 197 -19.69 -3.18 44.55
C PRO A 197 -18.43 -2.79 43.78
#